data_57e95f4be7c9b41da386ce951f6b5266
#
_entry.id   57e95f4be7c9b41da386ce951f6b5266
#
_cell.length_a   1.000
_cell.length_b   1.000
_cell.length_c   1.000
_cell.angle_alpha   90.00
_cell.angle_beta   90.00
_cell.angle_gamma   90.00
#
_symmetry.space_group_name_H-M   'P 1'
#
loop_
_entity.id
_entity.type
_entity.pdbx_description
1 polymer ?
#
loop_
_entity_poly.entity_id
_entity_poly.type
_entity_poly.pdbx_seq_one_letter_code
_entity_poly.pdbx_strand_id
1 'polypeptide(L)'
;MSAPANLARSWAVIEALAGHSAEGLRLAQVADAVRQSAPTTLRDLQALESLGRAERIPGKDERWRLSPRIVQLAIAHHNEVAREEQRLSDFKNRYSRQP
;
A
#
# COMPACT_ATOMS: atom_id res chain seq x y z
N MET A 1 -8.60 15.91 -16.25
CA MET A 1 -7.33 16.44 -15.71
C MET A 1 -6.42 15.27 -15.39
N SER A 2 -5.17 15.29 -15.84
CA SER A 2 -4.22 14.23 -15.56
C SER A 2 -3.34 14.59 -14.36
N ALA A 3 -2.89 13.59 -13.64
CA ALA A 3 -1.99 13.77 -12.51
C ALA A 3 -0.61 14.22 -12.99
N PRO A 4 0.15 14.98 -12.16
CA PRO A 4 1.55 15.26 -12.46
C PRO A 4 2.34 13.97 -12.68
N ALA A 5 3.30 13.99 -13.60
CA ALA A 5 4.07 12.79 -13.97
C ALA A 5 4.79 12.14 -12.79
N ASN A 6 5.37 12.95 -11.90
CA ASN A 6 6.06 12.42 -10.72
C ASN A 6 5.11 11.72 -9.74
N LEU A 7 3.91 12.23 -9.59
CA LEU A 7 2.89 11.61 -8.72
C LEU A 7 2.43 10.28 -9.34
N ALA A 8 2.18 10.27 -10.64
CA ALA A 8 1.78 9.04 -11.35
C ALA A 8 2.87 7.97 -11.24
N ARG A 9 4.16 8.35 -11.38
CA ARG A 9 5.27 7.41 -11.22
C ARG A 9 5.34 6.85 -9.80
N SER A 10 5.20 7.72 -8.81
CA SER A 10 5.24 7.29 -7.39
C SER A 10 4.12 6.31 -7.09
N TRP A 11 2.93 6.57 -7.60
CA TRP A 11 1.81 5.65 -7.43
C TRP A 11 2.06 4.32 -8.12
N ALA A 12 2.66 4.33 -9.32
CA ALA A 12 3.02 3.10 -10.02
C ALA A 12 4.02 2.27 -9.22
N VAL A 13 4.97 2.91 -8.54
CA VAL A 13 5.91 2.21 -7.66
C VAL A 13 5.17 1.53 -6.50
N ILE A 14 4.22 2.23 -5.88
CA ILE A 14 3.41 1.66 -4.81
C ILE A 14 2.66 0.42 -5.32
N GLU A 15 2.04 0.51 -6.48
CA GLU A 15 1.32 -0.62 -7.07
C GLU A 15 2.26 -1.79 -7.39
N ALA A 16 3.47 -1.51 -7.87
CA ALA A 16 4.47 -2.55 -8.15
C ALA A 16 4.89 -3.29 -6.88
N LEU A 17 4.98 -2.60 -5.76
CA LEU A 17 5.37 -3.20 -4.48
C LEU A 17 4.23 -3.96 -3.80
N ALA A 18 2.99 -3.70 -4.18
CA ALA A 18 1.83 -4.35 -3.56
C ALA A 18 1.89 -5.87 -3.79
N GLY A 19 1.66 -6.63 -2.72
CA GLY A 19 1.71 -8.08 -2.77
C GLY A 19 3.11 -8.67 -2.61
N HIS A 20 4.13 -7.84 -2.38
CA HIS A 20 5.52 -8.28 -2.23
C HIS A 20 6.11 -7.93 -0.87
N SER A 21 5.27 -7.83 0.16
CA SER A 21 5.73 -7.37 1.48
C SER A 21 6.68 -8.33 2.18
N ALA A 22 6.56 -9.63 1.94
CA ALA A 22 7.40 -10.63 2.61
C ALA A 22 8.83 -10.64 2.02
N GLU A 23 8.93 -10.77 0.70
CA GLU A 23 10.23 -10.90 0.01
C GLU A 23 10.78 -9.57 -0.47
N GLY A 24 9.90 -8.62 -0.72
CA GLY A 24 10.27 -7.36 -1.34
C GLY A 24 10.65 -7.53 -2.80
N LEU A 25 11.00 -6.41 -3.43
CA LEU A 25 11.50 -6.37 -4.79
C LEU A 25 12.83 -5.63 -4.84
N ARG A 26 13.71 -6.07 -5.73
CA ARG A 26 14.97 -5.36 -6.01
C ARG A 26 14.67 -4.15 -6.89
N LEU A 27 15.55 -3.17 -6.84
CA LEU A 27 15.42 -1.96 -7.66
C LEU A 27 15.17 -2.29 -9.15
N ALA A 28 15.91 -3.22 -9.71
CA ALA A 28 15.76 -3.59 -11.12
C ALA A 28 14.34 -4.12 -11.42
N GLN A 29 13.79 -4.90 -10.50
CA GLN A 29 12.44 -5.44 -10.66
C GLN A 29 11.38 -4.34 -10.62
N VAL A 30 11.53 -3.39 -9.71
CA VAL A 30 10.60 -2.25 -9.61
C VAL A 30 10.72 -1.39 -10.88
N ALA A 31 11.95 -1.07 -11.30
CA ALA A 31 12.20 -0.26 -12.49
C ALA A 31 11.55 -0.89 -13.73
N ASP A 32 11.71 -2.19 -13.90
CA ASP A 32 11.09 -2.92 -15.01
C ASP A 32 9.56 -2.85 -14.94
N ALA A 33 8.99 -3.04 -13.75
CA ALA A 33 7.54 -3.03 -13.56
C ALA A 33 6.93 -1.68 -13.90
N VAL A 34 7.61 -0.58 -13.55
CA VAL A 34 7.10 0.78 -13.78
C VAL A 34 7.62 1.38 -15.09
N ARG A 35 8.45 0.64 -15.82
CA ARG A 35 9.03 1.06 -17.13
C ARG A 35 9.79 2.38 -17.03
N GLN A 36 10.63 2.49 -16.01
CA GLN A 36 11.46 3.65 -15.78
C GLN A 36 12.93 3.21 -15.62
N SER A 37 13.85 4.17 -15.71
CA SER A 37 15.26 3.90 -15.47
C SER A 37 15.49 3.58 -13.99
N ALA A 38 16.55 2.85 -13.70
CA ALA A 38 16.91 2.54 -12.32
C ALA A 38 17.19 3.80 -11.48
N PRO A 39 17.91 4.82 -11.98
CA PRO A 39 18.12 6.04 -11.20
C PRO A 39 16.81 6.78 -10.86
N THR A 40 15.87 6.87 -11.81
CA THR A 40 14.58 7.52 -11.56
C THR A 40 13.78 6.72 -10.53
N THR A 41 13.74 5.41 -10.68
CA THR A 41 13.02 4.52 -9.75
C THR A 41 13.61 4.59 -8.34
N LEU A 42 14.94 4.62 -8.24
CA LEU A 42 15.59 4.74 -6.94
C LEU A 42 15.22 6.05 -6.24
N ARG A 43 15.20 7.15 -6.98
CA ARG A 43 14.78 8.45 -6.41
C ARG A 43 13.33 8.41 -5.93
N ASP A 44 12.44 7.77 -6.69
CA ASP A 44 11.04 7.64 -6.30
C ASP A 44 10.91 6.76 -5.04
N LEU A 45 11.65 5.65 -4.98
CA LEU A 45 11.67 4.78 -3.78
C LEU A 45 12.20 5.53 -2.55
N GLN A 46 13.29 6.30 -2.72
CA GLN A 46 13.85 7.08 -1.62
C GLN A 46 12.89 8.17 -1.14
N ALA A 47 12.15 8.79 -2.05
CA ALA A 47 11.13 9.77 -1.70
C ALA A 47 9.99 9.11 -0.92
N LEU A 48 9.53 7.94 -1.35
CA LEU A 48 8.51 7.17 -0.64
C LEU A 48 9.01 6.72 0.74
N GLU A 49 10.27 6.35 0.84
CA GLU A 49 10.91 5.99 2.10
C GLU A 49 10.90 7.18 3.07
N SER A 50 11.26 8.37 2.58
CA SER A 50 11.28 9.58 3.40
C SER A 50 9.89 9.96 3.91
N LEU A 51 8.85 9.59 3.16
CA LEU A 51 7.46 9.81 3.56
C LEU A 51 6.89 8.67 4.41
N GLY A 52 7.69 7.64 4.70
CA GLY A 52 7.25 6.49 5.46
C GLY A 52 6.29 5.57 4.70
N ARG A 53 6.33 5.58 3.37
CA ARG A 53 5.42 4.77 2.53
C ARG A 53 6.08 3.52 1.97
N ALA A 54 7.39 3.53 1.81
CA ALA A 54 8.18 2.36 1.42
C ALA A 54 9.34 2.21 2.38
N GLU A 55 9.91 1.03 2.44
CA GLU A 55 11.05 0.76 3.29
C GLU A 55 11.93 -0.32 2.67
N ARG A 56 13.20 -0.31 3.06
CA ARG A 56 14.11 -1.42 2.76
C ARG A 56 13.87 -2.51 3.79
N ILE A 57 13.96 -3.76 3.37
CA ILE A 57 13.76 -4.88 4.30
C ILE A 57 14.98 -4.97 5.22
N PRO A 58 14.80 -4.96 6.55
CA PRO A 58 15.92 -5.12 7.48
C PRO A 58 16.70 -6.40 7.20
N GLY A 59 18.03 -6.28 7.07
CA GLY A 59 18.89 -7.40 6.72
C GLY A 59 18.93 -7.76 5.23
N LYS A 60 18.14 -7.10 4.41
CA LYS A 60 18.09 -7.29 2.95
C LYS A 60 17.97 -5.92 2.29
N ASP A 61 18.97 -5.08 2.48
CA ASP A 61 18.93 -3.65 2.11
C ASP A 61 18.68 -3.40 0.63
N GLU A 62 18.96 -4.36 -0.24
CA GLU A 62 18.70 -4.26 -1.67
C GLU A 62 17.26 -4.56 -2.06
N ARG A 63 16.40 -4.87 -1.09
CA ARG A 63 15.01 -5.19 -1.35
C ARG A 63 14.09 -4.16 -0.72
N TRP A 64 13.10 -3.76 -1.48
CA TRP A 64 12.12 -2.75 -1.10
C TRP A 64 10.74 -3.36 -0.93
N ARG A 65 9.95 -2.78 -0.04
CA ARG A 65 8.56 -3.18 0.18
C ARG A 65 7.74 -1.98 0.64
N LEU A 66 6.42 -2.11 0.58
CA LEU A 66 5.54 -1.13 1.20
C LEU A 66 5.75 -1.14 2.71
N SER A 67 5.72 0.04 3.32
CA SER A 67 5.79 0.14 4.78
C SER A 67 4.45 -0.28 5.39
N PRO A 68 4.45 -0.73 6.66
CA PRO A 68 3.19 -1.02 7.34
C PRO A 68 2.23 0.15 7.36
N ARG A 69 2.74 1.37 7.37
CA ARG A 69 1.93 2.58 7.48
C ARG A 69 0.99 2.77 6.29
N ILE A 70 1.44 2.47 5.06
CA ILE A 70 0.56 2.59 3.91
C ILE A 70 -0.48 1.47 3.88
N VAL A 71 -0.12 0.29 4.35
CA VAL A 71 -1.06 -0.85 4.44
C VAL A 71 -2.15 -0.55 5.47
N GLN A 72 -1.80 0.12 6.56
CA GLN A 72 -2.76 0.50 7.60
C GLN A 72 -3.89 1.39 7.10
N LEU A 73 -3.68 2.14 6.02
CA LEU A 73 -4.75 2.94 5.42
C LEU A 73 -5.87 2.05 4.89
N ALA A 74 -5.51 0.95 4.23
CA ALA A 74 -6.49 -0.01 3.74
C ALA A 74 -7.17 -0.76 4.88
N ILE A 75 -6.42 -1.09 5.93
CA ILE A 75 -6.95 -1.76 7.12
C ILE A 75 -7.97 -0.85 7.83
N ALA A 76 -7.73 0.46 7.89
CA ALA A 76 -8.67 1.40 8.49
C ALA A 76 -10.04 1.35 7.79
N HIS A 77 -10.02 1.30 6.45
CA HIS A 77 -11.25 1.14 5.68
C HIS A 77 -11.92 -0.20 5.96
N HIS A 78 -11.15 -1.28 5.95
CA HIS A 78 -11.66 -2.62 6.25
C HIS A 78 -12.34 -2.66 7.63
N ASN A 79 -11.73 -2.04 8.64
CA ASN A 79 -12.28 -1.99 9.99
C ASN A 79 -13.58 -1.18 10.04
N GLU A 80 -13.68 -0.11 9.26
CA GLU A 80 -14.92 0.66 9.17
C GLU A 80 -16.05 -0.18 8.60
N VAL A 81 -15.78 -0.93 7.53
CA VAL A 81 -16.77 -1.83 6.94
C VAL A 81 -17.22 -2.88 7.95
N ALA A 82 -16.29 -3.46 8.69
CA ALA A 82 -16.62 -4.46 9.72
C ALA A 82 -17.53 -3.87 10.80
N ARG A 83 -17.27 -2.62 11.21
CA ARG A 83 -18.13 -1.96 12.21
C ARG A 83 -19.54 -1.73 11.67
N GLU A 84 -19.67 -1.35 10.39
CA GLU A 84 -20.98 -1.17 9.78
C GLU A 84 -21.75 -2.49 9.65
N GLU A 85 -21.05 -3.57 9.31
CA GLU A 85 -21.66 -4.90 9.28
C GLU A 85 -22.17 -5.32 10.66
N GLN A 86 -21.39 -5.07 11.71
CA GLN A 86 -21.79 -5.39 13.08
C GLN A 86 -23.00 -4.55 13.49
N ARG A 87 -22.99 -3.26 13.13
CA ARG A 87 -24.11 -2.37 13.44
C ARG A 87 -25.41 -2.86 12.77
N LEU A 88 -25.31 -3.26 11.51
CA LEU A 88 -26.45 -3.79 10.77
C LEU A 88 -26.93 -5.11 11.39
N SER A 89 -26.01 -5.98 11.76
CA SER A 89 -26.36 -7.25 12.42
C SER A 89 -27.10 -7.01 13.72
N ASP A 90 -26.61 -6.08 14.55
CA ASP A 90 -27.27 -5.74 15.82
C ASP A 90 -28.66 -5.16 15.59
N PHE A 91 -28.81 -4.30 14.59
CA PHE A 91 -30.10 -3.73 14.21
C PHE A 91 -31.08 -4.83 13.81
N LYS A 92 -30.68 -5.74 12.94
CA LYS A 92 -31.52 -6.85 12.51
C LYS A 92 -31.95 -7.73 13.68
N ASN A 93 -31.01 -8.02 14.59
CA ASN A 93 -31.29 -8.87 15.74
C ASN A 93 -32.33 -8.24 16.67
N ARG A 94 -32.27 -6.92 16.85
CA ARG A 94 -33.28 -6.22 17.67
C ARG A 94 -34.67 -6.36 17.13
N TYR A 95 -34.83 -6.33 15.81
CA TYR A 95 -36.17 -6.37 15.17
C TYR A 95 -36.65 -7.78 14.86
N SER A 96 -35.78 -8.78 14.95
CA SER A 96 -36.15 -10.16 14.68
C SER A 96 -36.49 -10.95 15.96
N ARG A 97 -36.28 -10.37 17.15
CA ARG A 97 -36.58 -11.05 18.40
C ARG A 97 -38.08 -11.16 18.62
N GLN A 98 -38.50 -12.31 19.07
CA GLN A 98 -39.86 -12.52 19.48
C GLN A 98 -40.11 -11.79 20.81
N PRO A 99 -41.31 -11.18 21.02
CA PRO A 99 -41.68 -10.56 22.28
C PRO A 99 -41.64 -11.53 23.45
#